data_6a91b170ad181b4761f768ba26654232
#
_entry.id   6a91b170ad181b4761f768ba26654232
#
_cell.length_a   1.000
_cell.length_b   1.000
_cell.length_c   1.000
_cell.angle_alpha   90.00
_cell.angle_beta   90.00
_cell.angle_gamma   90.00
#
_symmetry.space_group_name_H-M   'P 1'
#
loop_
_entity.id
_entity.type
_entity.pdbx_description
1 polymer ?
#
loop_
_entity_poly.entity_id
_entity_poly.type
_entity_poly.pdbx_seq_one_letter_code
_entity_poly.pdbx_strand_id
1 'polypeptide(L)'
;MAGPETGGAGMTDNVYQSLLRNRIVFLGSEVKDENANALCAQMLLLNAEDPEADIYLYINSPGGSVTGGMAIYDTMQWISNDVATVTMGMAAS
;
A
#
# COMPACT_ATOMS: atom_id res chain seq x y z
N MET A 1 20.07 -2.41 18.68
CA MET A 1 20.00 -2.59 18.11
C MET A 1 19.98 -2.86 17.48
N ALA A 2 20.01 -2.92 17.22
CA ALA A 2 20.01 -3.13 16.52
C ALA A 2 20.27 -3.67 15.82
N GLY A 3 20.65 -3.76 15.72
CA GLY A 3 20.97 -4.02 14.93
C GLY A 3 20.81 -4.75 14.06
N PRO A 4 20.92 -5.39 14.19
CA PRO A 4 21.07 -6.11 13.19
C PRO A 4 20.06 -6.43 12.49
N GLU A 5 19.27 -6.39 12.97
CA GLU A 5 18.30 -6.61 12.32
C GLU A 5 18.14 -5.94 11.32
N THR A 6 18.75 -5.33 11.33
CA THR A 6 18.65 -4.57 10.46
C THR A 6 18.81 -5.02 9.21
N GLY A 7 19.51 -5.79 8.90
CA GLY A 7 19.71 -6.27 7.71
C GLY A 7 18.80 -5.81 6.64
N GLY A 8 18.39 -6.70 5.80
CA GLY A 8 17.53 -6.40 4.69
C GLY A 8 16.13 -5.97 5.12
N ALA A 9 15.63 -6.57 6.17
CA ALA A 9 14.28 -6.24 6.62
C ALA A 9 14.20 -4.78 7.07
N GLY A 10 15.19 -4.31 7.79
CA GLY A 10 15.21 -2.93 8.24
C GLY A 10 15.30 -1.96 7.09
N MET A 11 16.10 -2.26 6.08
CA MET A 11 16.21 -1.43 4.89
C MET A 11 14.90 -1.39 4.11
N THR A 12 14.25 -2.53 3.97
CA THR A 12 12.97 -2.62 3.28
C THR A 12 11.93 -1.79 3.99
N ASP A 13 11.86 -1.89 5.32
CA ASP A 13 10.91 -1.11 6.10
C ASP A 13 11.18 0.37 5.95
N ASN A 14 12.43 0.79 5.92
CA ASN A 14 12.77 2.19 5.74
C ASN A 14 12.33 2.72 4.38
N VAL A 15 12.47 1.92 3.34
CA VAL A 15 12.02 2.31 2.01
C VAL A 15 10.50 2.48 1.99
N TYR A 16 9.76 1.52 2.53
CA TYR A 16 8.31 1.61 2.56
C TYR A 16 7.83 2.78 3.42
N GLN A 17 8.52 3.05 4.53
CA GLN A 17 8.18 4.19 5.36
C GLN A 17 8.41 5.51 4.63
N SER A 18 9.49 5.59 3.87
CA SER A 18 9.79 6.77 3.06
C SER A 18 8.74 6.99 1.98
N LEU A 19 8.33 5.92 1.32
CA LEU A 19 7.27 6.00 0.31
C LEU A 19 5.97 6.48 0.96
N LEU A 20 5.64 5.92 2.10
CA LEU A 20 4.41 6.28 2.80
C LEU A 20 4.38 7.76 3.19
N ARG A 21 5.51 8.30 3.63
CA ARG A 21 5.60 9.72 3.93
C ARG A 21 5.34 10.58 2.71
N ASN A 22 5.58 10.05 1.53
CA ASN A 22 5.30 10.73 0.27
C ASN A 22 3.94 10.34 -0.31
N ARG A 23 3.10 9.72 0.53
CA ARG A 23 1.73 9.33 0.19
C ARG A 23 1.68 8.28 -0.92
N ILE A 24 2.70 7.44 -0.97
CA ILE A 24 2.80 6.34 -1.92
C ILE A 24 2.61 5.02 -1.17
N VAL A 25 1.63 4.25 -1.63
CA VAL A 25 1.35 2.91 -1.11
C VAL A 25 1.73 1.92 -2.22
N PHE A 26 2.48 0.90 -1.87
CA PHE A 26 3.04 0.02 -2.89
C PHE A 26 2.59 -1.43 -2.68
N LEU A 27 1.99 -2.01 -3.71
CA LEU A 27 1.62 -3.42 -3.73
C LEU A 27 2.51 -4.12 -4.75
N GLY A 28 3.55 -4.80 -4.27
CA GLY A 28 4.55 -5.42 -5.13
C GLY A 28 4.54 -6.94 -5.14
N SER A 29 3.46 -7.55 -4.67
CA SER A 29 3.38 -9.01 -4.60
C SER A 29 1.97 -9.46 -4.81
N GLU A 30 1.76 -10.78 -4.75
CA GLU A 30 0.42 -11.35 -4.82
C GLU A 30 -0.46 -10.79 -3.71
N VAL A 31 -1.73 -10.51 -4.02
CA VAL A 31 -2.67 -10.01 -3.03
C VAL A 31 -3.06 -11.12 -2.08
N LYS A 32 -2.80 -10.93 -0.80
CA LYS A 32 -3.20 -11.83 0.28
C LYS A 32 -3.92 -11.00 1.32
N ASP A 33 -4.69 -11.66 2.17
CA ASP A 33 -5.47 -10.94 3.16
C ASP A 33 -4.59 -10.10 4.08
N GLU A 34 -3.43 -10.61 4.49
CA GLU A 34 -2.53 -9.87 5.38
C GLU A 34 -1.97 -8.61 4.71
N ASN A 35 -1.50 -8.68 3.45
CA ASN A 35 -0.95 -7.49 2.83
C ASN A 35 -2.06 -6.52 2.40
N ALA A 36 -3.24 -7.03 2.08
CA ALA A 36 -4.39 -6.19 1.80
C ALA A 36 -4.77 -5.37 3.03
N ASN A 37 -4.78 -6.00 4.20
CA ASN A 37 -5.06 -5.31 5.46
C ASN A 37 -4.02 -4.22 5.73
N ALA A 38 -2.76 -4.51 5.47
CA ALA A 38 -1.70 -3.52 5.66
C ALA A 38 -1.87 -2.33 4.72
N LEU A 39 -2.24 -2.58 3.46
CA LEU A 39 -2.48 -1.51 2.51
C LEU A 39 -3.66 -0.65 2.91
N CYS A 40 -4.74 -1.29 3.35
CA CYS A 40 -5.92 -0.57 3.82
C CYS A 40 -5.57 0.31 5.02
N ALA A 41 -4.80 -0.23 5.96
CA ALA A 41 -4.38 0.54 7.13
C ALA A 41 -3.53 1.75 6.74
N GLN A 42 -2.65 1.58 5.76
CA GLN A 42 -1.82 2.68 5.27
C GLN A 42 -2.68 3.77 4.63
N MET A 43 -3.67 3.39 3.83
CA MET A 43 -4.55 4.36 3.22
C MET A 43 -5.38 5.10 4.26
N LEU A 44 -5.85 4.39 5.29
CA LEU A 44 -6.60 5.03 6.38
C LEU A 44 -5.71 5.99 7.17
N LEU A 45 -4.45 5.63 7.37
CA LEU A 45 -3.50 6.52 8.04
C LEU A 45 -3.30 7.80 7.23
N LEU A 46 -3.09 7.67 5.93
CA LEU A 46 -2.89 8.82 5.07
C LEU A 46 -4.13 9.71 5.01
N ASN A 47 -5.30 9.10 5.03
CA ASN A 47 -6.54 9.86 5.09
C ASN A 47 -6.62 10.65 6.40
N ALA A 48 -6.23 10.05 7.50
CA ALA A 48 -6.26 10.73 8.79
C ALA A 48 -5.27 11.88 8.87
N GLU A 49 -4.13 11.74 8.21
CA GLU A 49 -3.10 12.79 8.22
C GLU A 49 -3.50 13.99 7.38
N ASP A 50 -4.06 13.75 6.22
CA ASP A 50 -4.54 14.81 5.34
C ASP A 50 -5.63 14.24 4.43
N PRO A 51 -6.88 14.47 4.74
CA PRO A 51 -7.98 13.88 3.98
C PRO A 51 -8.17 14.46 2.59
N GLU A 52 -7.43 15.51 2.24
CA GLU A 52 -7.58 16.15 0.92
C GLU A 52 -6.42 15.91 -0.02
N ALA A 53 -5.28 15.45 0.49
CA ALA A 53 -4.12 15.21 -0.35
C ALA A 53 -4.24 13.88 -1.10
N ASP A 54 -3.78 13.85 -2.33
CA ASP A 54 -3.83 12.65 -3.16
C ASP A 54 -2.99 11.52 -2.57
N ILE A 55 -3.43 10.31 -2.82
CA ILE A 55 -2.69 9.10 -2.47
C ILE A 55 -2.35 8.39 -3.77
N TYR A 56 -1.15 7.82 -3.85
CA TYR A 56 -0.69 7.11 -5.04
C TYR A 56 -0.52 5.64 -4.70
N LEU A 57 -1.25 4.78 -5.39
CA LEU A 57 -1.16 3.34 -5.20
C LEU A 57 -0.45 2.73 -6.41
N TYR A 58 0.77 2.26 -6.18
CA TYR A 58 1.56 1.63 -7.22
C TYR A 58 1.34 0.12 -7.12
N ILE A 59 0.96 -0.49 -8.24
CA ILE A 59 0.61 -1.90 -8.29
C ILE A 59 1.53 -2.63 -9.25
N ASN A 60 2.23 -3.62 -8.71
CA ASN A 60 3.03 -4.54 -9.51
C ASN A 60 2.74 -5.94 -8.98
N SER A 61 1.56 -6.46 -9.32
CA SER A 61 1.03 -7.67 -8.71
C SER A 61 0.33 -8.52 -9.76
N PRO A 62 0.45 -9.84 -9.68
CA PRO A 62 -0.30 -10.74 -10.57
C PRO A 62 -1.75 -10.91 -10.15
N GLY A 63 -2.18 -10.28 -9.07
CA GLY A 63 -3.51 -10.47 -8.53
C GLY A 63 -3.48 -11.31 -7.27
N GLY A 64 -4.49 -12.11 -7.04
CA GLY A 64 -4.52 -12.99 -5.87
C GLY A 64 -5.90 -13.02 -5.20
N SER A 65 -5.93 -12.79 -3.91
CA SER A 65 -7.16 -12.91 -3.12
C SER A 65 -8.23 -11.93 -3.57
N VAL A 66 -9.40 -12.45 -3.86
CA VAL A 66 -10.57 -11.65 -4.23
C VAL A 66 -11.02 -10.81 -3.04
N THR A 67 -11.06 -11.41 -1.85
CA THR A 67 -11.50 -10.69 -0.66
C THR A 67 -10.51 -9.59 -0.29
N GLY A 68 -9.20 -9.85 -0.43
CA GLY A 68 -8.20 -8.82 -0.20
C GLY A 68 -8.32 -7.68 -1.20
N GLY A 69 -8.53 -8.01 -2.47
CA GLY A 69 -8.72 -7.00 -3.50
C GLY A 69 -9.95 -6.15 -3.27
N MET A 70 -11.04 -6.78 -2.84
CA MET A 70 -12.27 -6.06 -2.51
C MET A 70 -12.08 -5.12 -1.32
N ALA A 71 -11.31 -5.56 -0.32
CA ALA A 71 -11.04 -4.72 0.84
C ALA A 71 -10.27 -3.46 0.43
N ILE A 72 -9.29 -3.60 -0.45
CA ILE A 72 -8.52 -2.47 -0.95
C ILE A 72 -9.46 -1.52 -1.73
N TYR A 73 -10.27 -2.08 -2.61
CA TYR A 73 -11.20 -1.29 -3.40
C TYR A 73 -12.18 -0.52 -2.51
N ASP A 74 -12.77 -1.21 -1.53
CA ASP A 74 -13.73 -0.58 -0.64
C ASP A 74 -13.09 0.53 0.19
N THR A 75 -11.84 0.34 0.63
CA THR A 75 -11.13 1.38 1.36
C THR A 75 -10.90 2.60 0.48
N MET A 76 -10.54 2.38 -0.79
CA MET A 76 -10.35 3.49 -1.73
C MET A 76 -11.64 4.28 -1.93
N GLN A 77 -12.77 3.60 -1.87
CA GLN A 77 -14.08 4.27 -1.99
C GLN A 77 -14.48 4.98 -0.71
N TRP A 78 -14.05 4.45 0.44
CA TRP A 78 -14.43 4.98 1.74
C TRP A 78 -13.71 6.30 2.07
N ILE A 79 -12.42 6.40 1.76
CA ILE A 79 -11.64 7.59 2.11
C ILE A 79 -12.00 8.75 1.18
N SER A 80 -11.83 9.97 1.67
CA SER A 80 -12.15 11.17 0.89
C SER A 80 -11.07 11.52 -0.11
N ASN A 81 -9.85 11.01 0.07
CA ASN A 81 -8.72 11.29 -0.82
C ASN A 81 -8.97 10.73 -2.22
N ASP A 82 -8.47 11.41 -3.22
CA ASP A 82 -8.36 10.82 -4.55
C ASP A 82 -7.19 9.86 -4.55
N VAL A 83 -7.38 8.67 -5.08
CA VAL A 83 -6.35 7.66 -5.15
C VAL A 83 -6.00 7.43 -6.62
N ALA A 84 -4.79 7.83 -6.99
CA ALA A 84 -4.28 7.58 -8.34
C ALA A 84 -3.59 6.22 -8.33
N THR A 85 -3.97 5.35 -9.26
CA THR A 85 -3.35 4.03 -9.36
C THR A 85 -2.36 4.01 -10.52
N VAL A 86 -1.19 3.42 -10.27
CA VAL A 86 -0.17 3.25 -11.29
C VAL A 86 0.12 1.76 -11.37
N THR A 87 -0.20 1.15 -12.50
CA THR A 87 0.09 -0.28 -12.69
C THR A 87 1.40 -0.42 -13.45
N MET A 88 2.22 -1.35 -13.00
CA MET A 88 3.52 -1.58 -13.58
C MET A 88 3.66 -3.05 -13.94
N GLY A 89 4.32 -3.32 -15.05
CA GLY A 89 4.55 -4.67 -15.47
C GLY A 89 3.25 -5.41 -15.68
N MET A 90 3.16 -6.60 -15.10
CA MET A 90 1.96 -7.41 -15.23
C MET A 90 1.12 -7.22 -13.98
N ALA A 91 0.16 -6.32 -14.01
CA ALA A 91 -0.80 -6.18 -12.93
C ALA A 91 -2.11 -6.79 -13.38
N ALA A 92 -2.64 -7.72 -12.58
CA ALA A 92 -3.89 -8.38 -12.88
C ALA A 92 -4.90 -8.10 -11.79
N SER A 93 -6.12 -7.97 -12.17
CA SER A 93 -7.18 -7.68 -11.22
C SER A 93 -7.60 -8.89 -10.41
#